data_adaa7daf2e096e6eae7411e5c95fd112
#
_entry.id   adaa7daf2e096e6eae7411e5c95fd112
#
_cell.length_a   1.000
_cell.length_b   1.000
_cell.length_c   1.000
_cell.angle_alpha   90.00
_cell.angle_beta   90.00
_cell.angle_gamma   90.00
#
_symmetry.space_group_name_H-M   'P 1'
#
loop_
_entity.id
_entity.type
_entity.pdbx_description
1 polymer ?
#
loop_
_entity_poly.entity_id
_entity_poly.type
_entity_poly.pdbx_seq_one_letter_code
_entity_poly.pdbx_strand_id
1 'polypeptide(L)'
;MIGALGSAGRVLAVGIGGGGDVVGALVVAELAAALGTPAVVGGLTWERLPVDPLPGPRRIDELHRARRLNEVTALAGADTTGPGGFHFAESHVARHLGEPTLLLDPNQGPAAIAEGLAGTARELRCDLVVLVDVGGDVLGHGDEVGLASPLADAVCLAAAPALVEAGVPALLAVFGAGCDGELTPDEVHERVTEVARAGGDLGRWGPGHDELARLESAVAEVPTEASAMALRCARGETGRATIRDGRRTVVLTPLGGLLIGLDPLVALRSAARCAALVGDAGSLQEANAILRDHGIRTELDYEAAQPPPSPPDER
;
A
#
# COMPACT_ATOMS: atom_id res chain seq x y z
N MET A 1 -13.46 -10.35 6.08
CA MET A 1 -12.38 -9.60 6.73
C MET A 1 -12.41 -9.72 8.25
N ILE A 2 -13.42 -9.20 8.97
CA ILE A 2 -13.49 -9.18 10.45
C ILE A 2 -13.25 -10.56 11.05
N GLY A 3 -13.92 -11.62 10.56
CA GLY A 3 -13.74 -12.98 11.06
C GLY A 3 -12.30 -13.52 10.89
N ALA A 4 -11.65 -13.23 9.77
CA ALA A 4 -10.27 -13.64 9.54
C ALA A 4 -9.29 -12.90 10.47
N LEU A 5 -9.44 -11.58 10.61
CA LEU A 5 -8.63 -10.80 11.55
C LEU A 5 -8.80 -11.26 13.00
N GLY A 6 -10.06 -11.47 13.45
CA GLY A 6 -10.33 -11.88 14.83
C GLY A 6 -9.93 -13.32 15.15
N SER A 7 -9.70 -14.18 14.16
CA SER A 7 -9.22 -15.56 14.34
C SER A 7 -7.71 -15.71 14.17
N ALA A 8 -7.03 -14.69 13.63
CA ALA A 8 -5.58 -14.71 13.47
C ALA A 8 -4.86 -14.59 14.82
N GLY A 9 -3.75 -15.29 14.97
CA GLY A 9 -2.87 -15.13 16.12
C GLY A 9 -2.08 -13.83 16.08
N ARG A 10 -1.66 -13.41 14.87
CA ARG A 10 -1.00 -12.13 14.60
C ARG A 10 -1.11 -11.77 13.12
N VAL A 11 -1.40 -10.52 12.82
CA VAL A 11 -1.54 -9.99 11.46
C VAL A 11 -0.25 -9.30 11.01
N LEU A 12 0.11 -9.45 9.73
CA LEU A 12 1.07 -8.61 9.03
C LEU A 12 0.30 -7.74 8.02
N ALA A 13 0.12 -6.48 8.30
CA ALA A 13 -0.52 -5.51 7.41
C ALA A 13 0.55 -4.72 6.65
N VAL A 14 0.49 -4.72 5.31
CA VAL A 14 1.51 -4.09 4.45
C VAL A 14 0.82 -3.16 3.45
N GLY A 15 1.15 -1.87 3.50
CA GLY A 15 0.78 -0.91 2.46
C GLY A 15 1.50 -1.21 1.15
N ILE A 16 0.80 -1.26 0.03
CA ILE A 16 1.34 -1.77 -1.24
C ILE A 16 1.51 -0.72 -2.34
N GLY A 17 0.93 0.47 -2.20
CA GLY A 17 1.08 1.58 -3.17
C GLY A 17 2.33 2.44 -2.97
N GLY A 18 3.08 2.23 -1.90
CA GLY A 18 4.25 3.02 -1.52
C GLY A 18 3.91 4.34 -0.82
N GLY A 19 4.94 5.08 -0.37
CA GLY A 19 4.75 6.32 0.37
C GLY A 19 3.82 6.16 1.58
N GLY A 20 2.70 6.88 1.58
CA GLY A 20 1.77 6.95 2.71
C GLY A 20 0.87 5.73 2.96
N ASP A 21 0.94 4.68 2.17
CA ASP A 21 0.05 3.50 2.29
C ASP A 21 0.24 2.71 3.59
N VAL A 22 1.37 2.87 4.23
CA VAL A 22 1.59 2.34 5.59
C VAL A 22 0.54 2.84 6.59
N VAL A 23 -0.09 4.00 6.34
CA VAL A 23 -1.21 4.49 7.16
C VAL A 23 -2.46 3.64 6.94
N GLY A 24 -2.70 3.16 5.71
CA GLY A 24 -3.75 2.15 5.45
C GLY A 24 -3.50 0.86 6.24
N ALA A 25 -2.24 0.42 6.32
CA ALA A 25 -1.85 -0.72 7.16
C ALA A 25 -2.10 -0.45 8.66
N LEU A 26 -1.92 0.79 9.15
CA LEU A 26 -2.32 1.19 10.50
C LEU A 26 -3.83 1.07 10.72
N VAL A 27 -4.68 1.40 9.73
CA VAL A 27 -6.14 1.23 9.82
C VAL A 27 -6.51 -0.24 10.03
N VAL A 28 -5.83 -1.15 9.31
CA VAL A 28 -5.99 -2.60 9.53
C VAL A 28 -5.53 -3.01 10.92
N ALA A 29 -4.42 -2.46 11.42
CA ALA A 29 -3.91 -2.74 12.76
C ALA A 29 -4.89 -2.26 13.85
N GLU A 30 -5.52 -1.09 13.70
CA GLU A 30 -6.56 -0.59 14.61
C GLU A 30 -7.77 -1.52 14.64
N LEU A 31 -8.24 -2.00 13.46
CA LEU A 31 -9.31 -2.99 13.40
C LEU A 31 -8.90 -4.31 14.10
N ALA A 32 -7.69 -4.80 13.82
CA ALA A 32 -7.19 -6.02 14.46
C ALA A 32 -7.11 -5.86 15.99
N ALA A 33 -6.60 -4.73 16.47
CA ALA A 33 -6.53 -4.41 17.90
C ALA A 33 -7.92 -4.36 18.55
N ALA A 34 -8.93 -3.78 17.90
CA ALA A 34 -10.31 -3.77 18.35
C ALA A 34 -10.91 -5.21 18.47
N LEU A 35 -10.35 -6.16 17.71
CA LEU A 35 -10.71 -7.58 17.78
C LEU A 35 -9.82 -8.39 18.75
N GLY A 36 -8.86 -7.74 19.40
CA GLY A 36 -7.90 -8.39 20.33
C GLY A 36 -6.73 -9.08 19.63
N THR A 37 -6.50 -8.82 18.35
CA THR A 37 -5.43 -9.43 17.53
C THR A 37 -4.26 -8.47 17.37
N PRO A 38 -3.03 -8.85 17.74
CA PRO A 38 -1.86 -8.02 17.51
C PRO A 38 -1.51 -7.96 16.02
N ALA A 39 -0.93 -6.83 15.59
CA ALA A 39 -0.51 -6.63 14.21
C ALA A 39 0.92 -6.10 14.13
N VAL A 40 1.59 -6.42 13.02
CA VAL A 40 2.80 -5.74 12.54
C VAL A 40 2.39 -4.91 11.33
N VAL A 41 2.88 -3.67 11.28
CA VAL A 41 2.57 -2.72 10.21
C VAL A 41 3.79 -2.57 9.31
N GLY A 42 3.58 -2.39 8.03
CA GLY A 42 4.65 -2.11 7.07
C GLY A 42 4.17 -1.49 5.79
N GLY A 43 5.10 -1.24 4.89
CA GLY A 43 4.87 -0.71 3.55
C GLY A 43 6.07 -0.97 2.65
N LEU A 44 6.22 -0.18 1.59
CA LEU A 44 7.23 -0.40 0.57
C LEU A 44 8.48 0.47 0.80
N THR A 45 9.62 0.01 0.29
CA THR A 45 10.83 0.82 0.17
C THR A 45 10.72 1.88 -0.93
N TRP A 46 9.52 2.34 -1.25
CA TRP A 46 9.25 3.26 -2.36
C TRP A 46 8.60 4.56 -1.87
N GLU A 47 9.44 5.51 -1.53
CA GLU A 47 9.00 6.88 -1.33
C GLU A 47 8.83 7.58 -2.67
N ARG A 48 7.86 8.50 -2.74
CA ARG A 48 7.61 9.30 -3.92
C ARG A 48 8.39 10.62 -3.87
N LEU A 49 8.60 11.23 -5.04
CA LEU A 49 9.05 12.62 -5.10
C LEU A 49 8.10 13.53 -4.30
N PRO A 50 8.59 14.51 -3.55
CA PRO A 50 9.99 14.95 -3.42
C PRO A 50 10.77 14.30 -2.27
N VAL A 51 10.23 13.28 -1.57
CA VAL A 51 10.89 12.65 -0.41
C VAL A 51 12.14 11.90 -0.85
N ASP A 52 12.00 10.95 -1.79
CA ASP A 52 13.12 10.30 -2.44
C ASP A 52 13.32 10.91 -3.84
N PRO A 53 14.46 11.56 -4.12
CA PRO A 53 14.72 12.16 -5.42
C PRO A 53 15.10 11.14 -6.51
N LEU A 54 15.34 9.88 -6.16
CA LEU A 54 15.73 8.85 -7.11
C LEU A 54 14.50 8.02 -7.51
N PRO A 55 14.33 7.69 -8.81
CA PRO A 55 13.18 6.94 -9.28
C PRO A 55 13.19 5.48 -8.76
N GLY A 56 11.99 4.95 -8.52
CA GLY A 56 11.74 3.57 -8.13
C GLY A 56 12.05 3.25 -6.66
N PRO A 57 11.73 2.03 -6.23
CA PRO A 57 11.93 1.60 -4.85
C PRO A 57 13.41 1.37 -4.52
N ARG A 58 13.76 1.54 -3.25
CA ARG A 58 15.10 1.23 -2.73
C ARG A 58 15.23 -0.26 -2.49
N ARG A 59 16.42 -0.79 -2.74
CA ARG A 59 16.77 -2.17 -2.42
C ARG A 59 17.06 -2.30 -0.93
N ILE A 60 16.87 -3.50 -0.38
CA ILE A 60 17.14 -3.74 1.05
C ILE A 60 18.60 -3.43 1.45
N ASP A 61 19.56 -3.63 0.56
CA ASP A 61 20.98 -3.35 0.80
C ASP A 61 21.34 -1.84 0.74
N GLU A 62 20.44 -1.00 0.25
CA GLU A 62 20.58 0.47 0.25
C GLU A 62 20.06 1.12 1.55
N LEU A 63 19.39 0.35 2.42
CA LEU A 63 18.79 0.88 3.64
C LEU A 63 19.84 1.04 4.74
N HIS A 64 19.79 2.19 5.41
CA HIS A 64 20.65 2.45 6.58
C HIS A 64 19.87 2.21 7.88
N ARG A 65 20.51 1.55 8.85
CA ARG A 65 19.95 1.24 10.18
C ARG A 65 18.64 0.44 10.14
N ALA A 66 18.45 -0.40 9.12
CA ALA A 66 17.39 -1.39 9.03
C ALA A 66 17.89 -2.77 9.49
N ARG A 67 17.01 -3.57 10.06
CA ARG A 67 17.31 -4.98 10.37
C ARG A 67 16.79 -5.86 9.22
N ARG A 68 17.67 -6.30 8.36
CA ARG A 68 17.32 -7.22 7.26
C ARG A 68 16.73 -8.52 7.81
N LEU A 69 15.63 -8.96 7.23
CA LEU A 69 15.00 -10.27 7.50
C LEU A 69 15.32 -11.27 6.39
N ASN A 70 15.20 -10.84 5.14
CA ASN A 70 15.53 -11.65 3.95
C ASN A 70 15.93 -10.74 2.77
N GLU A 71 15.88 -11.26 1.54
CA GLU A 71 16.33 -10.53 0.34
C GLU A 71 15.44 -9.32 -0.01
N VAL A 72 14.16 -9.36 0.35
CA VAL A 72 13.17 -8.33 -0.01
C VAL A 72 12.49 -7.68 1.19
N THR A 73 12.85 -8.06 2.43
CA THR A 73 12.23 -7.42 3.61
C THR A 73 13.25 -7.05 4.69
N ALA A 74 12.96 -5.93 5.36
CA ALA A 74 13.70 -5.48 6.53
C ALA A 74 12.77 -4.84 7.56
N LEU A 75 13.17 -4.79 8.82
CA LEU A 75 12.51 -3.97 9.84
C LEU A 75 13.15 -2.59 9.92
N ALA A 76 12.31 -1.57 9.83
CA ALA A 76 12.66 -0.18 10.01
C ALA A 76 12.39 0.26 11.45
N GLY A 77 13.34 0.97 12.04
CA GLY A 77 13.14 1.76 13.26
C GLY A 77 12.96 3.24 12.92
N ALA A 78 12.77 4.05 13.96
CA ALA A 78 12.63 5.51 13.84
C ALA A 78 13.79 6.20 13.10
N ASP A 79 14.98 5.60 13.14
CA ASP A 79 16.22 6.15 12.56
C ASP A 79 16.59 5.48 11.22
N THR A 80 15.74 4.62 10.67
CA THR A 80 15.99 4.00 9.37
C THR A 80 15.84 5.02 8.26
N THR A 81 16.83 5.05 7.35
CA THR A 81 16.86 5.98 6.21
C THR A 81 17.25 5.27 4.93
N GLY A 82 16.85 5.86 3.81
CA GLY A 82 17.34 5.52 2.48
C GLY A 82 18.62 6.28 2.11
N PRO A 83 19.10 6.09 0.86
CA PRO A 83 20.23 6.84 0.30
C PRO A 83 19.98 8.35 0.38
N GLY A 84 21.02 9.11 0.74
CA GLY A 84 20.87 10.56 0.95
C GLY A 84 20.22 10.97 2.28
N GLY A 85 19.82 10.01 3.11
CA GLY A 85 19.37 10.25 4.48
C GLY A 85 17.89 10.59 4.64
N PHE A 86 17.06 10.41 3.63
CA PHE A 86 15.62 10.58 3.79
C PHE A 86 15.01 9.46 4.66
N HIS A 87 13.94 9.78 5.37
CA HIS A 87 13.18 8.81 6.16
C HIS A 87 12.01 8.25 5.34
N PHE A 88 11.78 6.95 5.45
CA PHE A 88 10.58 6.30 4.93
C PHE A 88 9.36 6.66 5.78
N ALA A 89 8.17 6.62 5.19
CA ALA A 89 6.90 6.75 5.91
C ALA A 89 6.83 5.73 7.06
N GLU A 90 7.31 4.52 6.83
CA GLU A 90 7.45 3.44 7.82
C GLU A 90 8.35 3.84 9.01
N SER A 91 9.40 4.62 8.78
CA SER A 91 10.27 5.11 9.88
C SER A 91 9.54 6.13 10.75
N HIS A 92 8.68 6.96 10.17
CA HIS A 92 7.80 7.87 10.92
C HIS A 92 6.77 7.09 11.73
N VAL A 93 6.14 6.07 11.12
CA VAL A 93 5.20 5.16 11.81
C VAL A 93 5.91 4.39 12.93
N ALA A 94 7.13 3.88 12.69
CA ALA A 94 7.92 3.21 13.73
C ALA A 94 8.20 4.13 14.92
N ARG A 95 8.48 5.41 14.68
CA ARG A 95 8.65 6.43 15.74
C ARG A 95 7.35 6.64 16.51
N HIS A 96 6.24 6.77 15.80
CA HIS A 96 4.91 6.97 16.40
C HIS A 96 4.49 5.80 17.30
N LEU A 97 4.68 4.56 16.80
CA LEU A 97 4.31 3.35 17.53
C LEU A 97 5.31 2.98 18.66
N GLY A 98 6.54 3.45 18.59
CA GLY A 98 7.64 2.98 19.45
C GLY A 98 8.08 1.54 19.15
N GLU A 99 7.67 0.98 18.01
CA GLU A 99 7.94 -0.39 17.56
C GLU A 99 8.41 -0.39 16.09
N PRO A 100 9.23 -1.39 15.68
CA PRO A 100 9.67 -1.50 14.30
C PRO A 100 8.50 -1.79 13.34
N THR A 101 8.58 -1.20 12.14
CA THR A 101 7.69 -1.48 11.01
C THR A 101 8.40 -2.32 9.95
N LEU A 102 7.65 -2.95 9.04
CA LEU A 102 8.22 -3.68 7.91
C LEU A 102 8.46 -2.72 6.73
N LEU A 103 9.60 -2.89 6.05
CA LEU A 103 9.86 -2.39 4.71
C LEU A 103 9.95 -3.58 3.74
N LEU A 104 9.21 -3.51 2.64
CA LEU A 104 9.16 -4.48 1.56
C LEU A 104 9.75 -3.88 0.28
N ASP A 105 10.73 -4.55 -0.31
CA ASP A 105 11.36 -4.20 -1.58
C ASP A 105 10.66 -4.92 -2.74
N PRO A 106 9.94 -4.24 -3.65
CA PRO A 106 9.24 -4.87 -4.75
C PRO A 106 10.11 -5.10 -6.01
N ASN A 107 11.39 -4.74 -6.00
CA ASN A 107 12.25 -4.78 -7.19
C ASN A 107 12.34 -6.17 -7.85
N GLN A 108 12.25 -7.24 -7.07
CA GLN A 108 12.45 -8.61 -7.54
C GLN A 108 11.17 -9.30 -8.05
N GLY A 109 10.06 -8.56 -8.15
CA GLY A 109 8.80 -9.03 -8.73
C GLY A 109 7.96 -9.93 -7.80
N PRO A 110 6.77 -10.37 -8.27
CA PRO A 110 5.74 -11.01 -7.43
C PRO A 110 6.21 -12.28 -6.71
N ALA A 111 6.97 -13.15 -7.37
CA ALA A 111 7.44 -14.41 -6.78
C ALA A 111 8.36 -14.17 -5.58
N ALA A 112 9.31 -13.25 -5.70
CA ALA A 112 10.23 -12.90 -4.61
C ALA A 112 9.50 -12.20 -3.45
N ILE A 113 8.52 -11.34 -3.75
CA ILE A 113 7.65 -10.73 -2.75
C ILE A 113 6.91 -11.80 -1.96
N ALA A 114 6.30 -12.77 -2.62
CA ALA A 114 5.57 -13.86 -1.97
C ALA A 114 6.48 -14.68 -1.04
N GLU A 115 7.65 -15.10 -1.52
CA GLU A 115 8.64 -15.85 -0.74
C GLU A 115 9.12 -15.04 0.47
N GLY A 116 9.45 -13.76 0.25
CA GLY A 116 9.92 -12.86 1.29
C GLY A 116 8.87 -12.59 2.36
N LEU A 117 7.61 -12.32 1.97
CA LEU A 117 6.51 -12.13 2.91
C LEU A 117 6.18 -13.41 3.69
N ALA A 118 6.21 -14.59 3.03
CA ALA A 118 6.02 -15.86 3.72
C ALA A 118 7.14 -16.15 4.75
N GLY A 119 8.39 -15.82 4.41
CA GLY A 119 9.52 -15.90 5.34
C GLY A 119 9.36 -14.96 6.52
N THR A 120 9.01 -13.71 6.24
CA THR A 120 8.76 -12.67 7.22
C THR A 120 7.59 -13.02 8.15
N ALA A 121 6.47 -13.50 7.60
CA ALA A 121 5.31 -13.92 8.40
C ALA A 121 5.70 -15.02 9.40
N ARG A 122 6.49 -16.01 8.95
CA ARG A 122 7.01 -17.07 9.85
C ARG A 122 7.93 -16.52 10.94
N GLU A 123 8.90 -15.63 10.59
CA GLU A 123 9.85 -15.04 11.55
C GLU A 123 9.13 -14.20 12.60
N LEU A 124 8.15 -13.38 12.17
CA LEU A 124 7.38 -12.49 13.04
C LEU A 124 6.18 -13.17 13.69
N ARG A 125 5.96 -14.47 13.41
CA ARG A 125 4.83 -15.27 13.89
C ARG A 125 3.48 -14.67 13.53
N CYS A 126 3.38 -14.14 12.31
CA CYS A 126 2.12 -13.71 11.70
C CYS A 126 1.54 -14.88 10.91
N ASP A 127 0.24 -15.13 11.06
CA ASP A 127 -0.49 -16.20 10.39
C ASP A 127 -1.54 -15.67 9.40
N LEU A 128 -1.57 -14.36 9.19
CA LEU A 128 -2.36 -13.68 8.19
C LEU A 128 -1.60 -12.47 7.63
N VAL A 129 -1.54 -12.33 6.31
CA VAL A 129 -1.04 -11.14 5.63
C VAL A 129 -2.23 -10.34 5.08
N VAL A 130 -2.22 -9.03 5.25
CA VAL A 130 -3.18 -8.11 4.64
C VAL A 130 -2.40 -7.14 3.75
N LEU A 131 -2.63 -7.20 2.44
CA LEU A 131 -2.13 -6.24 1.46
C LEU A 131 -3.09 -5.05 1.45
N VAL A 132 -2.58 -3.85 1.67
CA VAL A 132 -3.42 -2.66 1.89
C VAL A 132 -3.07 -1.59 0.86
N ASP A 133 -4.06 -1.18 0.09
CA ASP A 133 -4.00 -0.08 -0.84
C ASP A 133 -4.79 1.12 -0.28
N VAL A 134 -4.29 2.34 -0.52
CA VAL A 134 -4.98 3.59 -0.17
C VAL A 134 -5.32 4.38 -1.42
N GLY A 135 -6.58 4.24 -1.84
CA GLY A 135 -7.08 4.90 -3.06
C GLY A 135 -8.03 4.00 -3.84
N GLY A 136 -7.63 2.78 -4.10
CA GLY A 136 -8.39 1.78 -4.85
C GLY A 136 -7.83 1.49 -6.23
N ASP A 137 -6.68 2.08 -6.59
CA ASP A 137 -6.02 1.87 -7.89
C ASP A 137 -5.43 0.47 -8.05
N VAL A 138 -5.18 -0.27 -6.95
CA VAL A 138 -4.91 -1.72 -6.96
C VAL A 138 -5.95 -2.52 -7.78
N LEU A 139 -7.20 -2.04 -7.87
CA LEU A 139 -8.29 -2.64 -8.63
C LEU A 139 -8.38 -2.11 -10.07
N GLY A 140 -7.43 -1.27 -10.50
CA GLY A 140 -7.44 -0.61 -11.78
C GLY A 140 -7.43 -1.57 -12.98
N HIS A 141 -8.18 -1.21 -14.00
CA HIS A 141 -8.21 -1.91 -15.29
C HIS A 141 -7.07 -1.48 -16.21
N GLY A 142 -6.53 -0.26 -16.02
CA GLY A 142 -5.48 0.32 -16.84
C GLY A 142 -5.97 1.36 -17.86
N ASP A 143 -7.29 1.57 -17.97
CA ASP A 143 -7.92 2.54 -18.87
C ASP A 143 -8.57 3.73 -18.14
N GLU A 144 -8.44 3.79 -16.81
CA GLU A 144 -8.93 4.91 -16.02
C GLU A 144 -8.11 6.17 -16.29
N VAL A 145 -8.80 7.28 -16.55
CA VAL A 145 -8.17 8.55 -16.96
C VAL A 145 -7.21 9.12 -15.90
N GLY A 146 -7.50 8.86 -14.63
CA GLY A 146 -6.71 9.35 -13.49
C GLY A 146 -5.56 8.44 -13.07
N LEU A 147 -5.54 7.18 -13.55
CA LEU A 147 -4.57 6.17 -13.14
C LEU A 147 -3.15 6.59 -13.50
N ALA A 148 -2.24 6.55 -12.53
CA ALA A 148 -0.88 7.03 -12.71
C ALA A 148 0.19 6.24 -11.92
N SER A 149 -0.20 5.50 -10.88
CA SER A 149 0.76 4.74 -10.04
C SER A 149 0.39 3.27 -9.82
N PRO A 150 -0.06 2.51 -10.84
CA PRO A 150 -0.56 1.15 -10.66
C PRO A 150 0.52 0.08 -10.45
N LEU A 151 1.81 0.38 -10.65
CA LEU A 151 2.86 -0.65 -10.73
C LEU A 151 3.16 -1.28 -9.37
N ALA A 152 3.29 -0.48 -8.33
CA ALA A 152 3.60 -0.96 -6.97
C ALA A 152 2.50 -1.91 -6.47
N ASP A 153 1.24 -1.46 -6.56
CA ASP A 153 0.06 -2.21 -6.17
C ASP A 153 -0.09 -3.49 -6.99
N ALA A 154 0.07 -3.38 -8.30
CA ALA A 154 -0.05 -4.52 -9.21
C ALA A 154 0.97 -5.63 -8.88
N VAL A 155 2.24 -5.29 -8.72
CA VAL A 155 3.31 -6.26 -8.43
C VAL A 155 3.10 -6.90 -7.06
N CYS A 156 2.68 -6.13 -6.05
CA CYS A 156 2.43 -6.64 -4.71
C CYS A 156 1.18 -7.52 -4.65
N LEU A 157 0.07 -7.12 -5.28
CA LEU A 157 -1.15 -7.96 -5.33
C LEU A 157 -0.91 -9.24 -6.13
N ALA A 158 -0.14 -9.18 -7.21
CA ALA A 158 0.23 -10.34 -8.02
C ALA A 158 1.00 -11.41 -7.24
N ALA A 159 1.60 -11.07 -6.10
CA ALA A 159 2.26 -12.03 -5.21
C ALA A 159 1.28 -12.90 -4.40
N ALA A 160 0.01 -12.52 -4.29
CA ALA A 160 -0.97 -13.18 -3.41
C ALA A 160 -1.18 -14.67 -3.71
N PRO A 161 -1.26 -15.15 -4.97
CA PRO A 161 -1.40 -16.58 -5.25
C PRO A 161 -0.26 -17.42 -4.68
N ALA A 162 0.99 -17.03 -4.94
CA ALA A 162 2.16 -17.74 -4.46
C ALA A 162 2.30 -17.66 -2.93
N LEU A 163 1.89 -16.56 -2.31
CA LEU A 163 1.85 -16.42 -0.85
C LEU A 163 0.87 -17.41 -0.22
N VAL A 164 -0.33 -17.54 -0.79
CA VAL A 164 -1.35 -18.51 -0.34
C VAL A 164 -0.88 -19.95 -0.56
N GLU A 165 -0.25 -20.25 -1.70
CA GLU A 165 0.36 -21.56 -1.98
C GLU A 165 1.48 -21.90 -0.99
N ALA A 166 2.23 -20.91 -0.50
CA ALA A 166 3.24 -21.08 0.55
C ALA A 166 2.62 -21.31 1.95
N GLY A 167 1.29 -21.38 2.05
CA GLY A 167 0.54 -21.68 3.27
C GLY A 167 0.28 -20.46 4.16
N VAL A 168 0.45 -19.25 3.64
CA VAL A 168 0.15 -18.01 4.37
C VAL A 168 -1.14 -17.40 3.83
N PRO A 169 -2.24 -17.38 4.58
CA PRO A 169 -3.48 -16.72 4.19
C PRO A 169 -3.24 -15.24 3.89
N ALA A 170 -3.90 -14.74 2.85
CA ALA A 170 -3.79 -13.34 2.45
C ALA A 170 -5.17 -12.71 2.26
N LEU A 171 -5.29 -11.43 2.59
CA LEU A 171 -6.43 -10.56 2.29
C LEU A 171 -5.95 -9.35 1.50
N LEU A 172 -6.85 -8.78 0.70
CA LEU A 172 -6.70 -7.44 0.14
C LEU A 172 -7.62 -6.50 0.92
N ALA A 173 -7.12 -5.33 1.26
CA ALA A 173 -7.91 -4.27 1.86
C ALA A 173 -7.72 -2.96 1.08
N VAL A 174 -8.81 -2.27 0.77
CA VAL A 174 -8.80 -0.94 0.18
C VAL A 174 -9.30 0.05 1.22
N PHE A 175 -8.50 1.09 1.51
CA PHE A 175 -8.88 2.21 2.36
C PHE A 175 -8.86 3.49 1.54
N GLY A 176 -9.76 4.43 1.85
CA GLY A 176 -9.71 5.72 1.17
C GLY A 176 -10.17 5.68 -0.28
N ALA A 177 -11.25 4.95 -0.62
CA ALA A 177 -11.72 4.83 -1.99
C ALA A 177 -11.81 6.17 -2.72
N GLY A 178 -10.99 6.39 -3.76
CA GLY A 178 -10.87 7.61 -4.56
C GLY A 178 -10.10 8.76 -3.89
N CYS A 179 -9.45 8.54 -2.73
CA CYS A 179 -8.80 9.62 -1.96
C CYS A 179 -7.39 9.98 -2.47
N ASP A 180 -6.79 9.17 -3.32
CA ASP A 180 -5.55 9.43 -4.05
C ASP A 180 -5.77 10.21 -5.36
N GLY A 181 -7.03 10.24 -5.85
CA GLY A 181 -7.45 10.89 -7.08
C GLY A 181 -7.04 10.15 -8.35
N GLU A 182 -6.71 8.86 -8.26
CA GLU A 182 -6.38 8.01 -9.42
C GLU A 182 -7.62 7.36 -10.01
N LEU A 183 -8.41 6.70 -9.18
CA LEU A 183 -9.78 6.34 -9.51
C LEU A 183 -10.77 7.30 -8.82
N THR A 184 -11.89 7.54 -9.45
CA THR A 184 -13.01 8.20 -8.78
C THR A 184 -13.68 7.24 -7.78
N PRO A 185 -14.40 7.75 -6.75
CA PRO A 185 -15.17 6.88 -5.84
C PRO A 185 -16.16 5.96 -6.57
N ASP A 186 -16.73 6.41 -7.68
CA ASP A 186 -17.66 5.61 -8.49
C ASP A 186 -16.92 4.48 -9.22
N GLU A 187 -15.76 4.74 -9.82
CA GLU A 187 -14.92 3.71 -10.43
C GLU A 187 -14.47 2.67 -9.41
N VAL A 188 -13.98 3.08 -8.22
CA VAL A 188 -13.65 2.12 -7.15
C VAL A 188 -14.86 1.29 -6.75
N HIS A 189 -16.05 1.92 -6.62
CA HIS A 189 -17.28 1.20 -6.32
C HIS A 189 -17.63 0.15 -7.39
N GLU A 190 -17.46 0.48 -8.67
CA GLU A 190 -17.65 -0.47 -9.77
C GLU A 190 -16.68 -1.65 -9.66
N ARG A 191 -15.38 -1.41 -9.44
CA ARG A 191 -14.36 -2.44 -9.26
C ARG A 191 -14.68 -3.36 -8.07
N VAL A 192 -15.02 -2.78 -6.91
CA VAL A 192 -15.47 -3.55 -5.74
C VAL A 192 -16.71 -4.39 -6.05
N THR A 193 -17.64 -3.85 -6.86
CA THR A 193 -18.83 -4.58 -7.29
C THR A 193 -18.48 -5.77 -8.20
N GLU A 194 -17.50 -5.65 -9.08
CA GLU A 194 -16.98 -6.77 -9.88
C GLU A 194 -16.45 -7.89 -8.99
N VAL A 195 -15.62 -7.54 -7.98
CA VAL A 195 -15.10 -8.51 -7.01
C VAL A 195 -16.24 -9.15 -6.21
N ALA A 196 -17.21 -8.36 -5.75
CA ALA A 196 -18.35 -8.85 -4.98
C ALA A 196 -19.22 -9.84 -5.78
N ARG A 197 -19.50 -9.53 -7.05
CA ARG A 197 -20.24 -10.44 -7.97
C ARG A 197 -19.50 -11.75 -8.19
N ALA A 198 -18.17 -11.72 -8.14
CA ALA A 198 -17.33 -12.91 -8.23
C ALA A 198 -17.18 -13.67 -6.90
N GLY A 199 -17.83 -13.19 -5.82
CA GLY A 199 -17.82 -13.83 -4.50
C GLY A 199 -16.64 -13.42 -3.59
N GLY A 200 -15.94 -12.36 -3.92
CA GLY A 200 -14.73 -11.92 -3.19
C GLY A 200 -14.94 -10.79 -2.18
N ASP A 201 -16.17 -10.37 -1.88
CA ASP A 201 -16.45 -9.34 -0.87
C ASP A 201 -16.34 -9.94 0.55
N LEU A 202 -15.44 -9.40 1.37
CA LEU A 202 -15.19 -9.84 2.74
C LEU A 202 -15.70 -8.83 3.79
N GLY A 203 -16.50 -7.86 3.35
CA GLY A 203 -17.15 -6.87 4.20
C GLY A 203 -16.35 -5.57 4.35
N ARG A 204 -16.94 -4.65 5.10
CA ARG A 204 -16.46 -3.28 5.30
C ARG A 204 -16.42 -2.92 6.77
N TRP A 205 -15.51 -2.01 7.12
CA TRP A 205 -15.40 -1.46 8.46
C TRP A 205 -15.05 0.03 8.38
N GLY A 206 -15.61 0.82 9.30
CA GLY A 206 -15.27 2.23 9.48
C GLY A 206 -14.70 2.45 10.88
N PRO A 207 -13.57 3.17 11.03
CA PRO A 207 -13.00 3.47 12.34
C PRO A 207 -13.95 4.36 13.15
N GLY A 208 -14.07 4.05 14.43
CA GLY A 208 -14.83 4.86 15.39
C GLY A 208 -14.06 6.12 15.80
N HIS A 209 -14.64 6.89 16.74
CA HIS A 209 -14.07 8.16 17.16
C HIS A 209 -12.66 8.06 17.72
N ASP A 210 -12.41 7.05 18.56
CA ASP A 210 -11.13 6.88 19.25
C ASP A 210 -10.07 6.32 18.32
N GLU A 211 -10.43 5.39 17.42
CA GLU A 211 -9.54 4.91 16.38
C GLU A 211 -9.13 6.04 15.43
N LEU A 212 -10.08 6.87 15.01
CA LEU A 212 -9.79 8.04 14.16
C LEU A 212 -8.81 9.00 14.83
N ALA A 213 -8.97 9.28 16.13
CA ALA A 213 -8.06 10.18 16.83
C ALA A 213 -6.61 9.64 16.86
N ARG A 214 -6.43 8.32 17.02
CA ARG A 214 -5.10 7.68 16.96
C ARG A 214 -4.51 7.72 15.55
N LEU A 215 -5.32 7.43 14.51
CA LEU A 215 -4.90 7.48 13.12
C LEU A 215 -4.52 8.91 12.68
N GLU A 216 -5.27 9.91 13.09
CA GLU A 216 -4.95 11.33 12.82
C GLU A 216 -3.63 11.74 13.47
N SER A 217 -3.35 11.27 14.69
CA SER A 217 -2.06 11.50 15.35
C SER A 217 -0.90 10.89 14.56
N ALA A 218 -1.07 9.68 14.02
CA ALA A 218 -0.07 9.03 13.18
C ALA A 218 0.15 9.78 11.86
N VAL A 219 -0.95 10.17 11.18
CA VAL A 219 -0.89 10.90 9.89
C VAL A 219 -0.21 12.27 10.04
N ALA A 220 -0.32 12.91 11.20
CA ALA A 220 0.36 14.19 11.45
C ALA A 220 1.91 14.07 11.39
N GLU A 221 2.45 12.87 11.57
CA GLU A 221 3.89 12.59 11.51
C GLU A 221 4.34 12.00 10.16
N VAL A 222 3.40 11.52 9.34
CA VAL A 222 3.68 10.85 8.05
C VAL A 222 3.30 11.78 6.90
N PRO A 223 4.21 12.11 5.98
CA PRO A 223 3.90 12.92 4.82
C PRO A 223 3.03 12.13 3.82
N THR A 224 1.70 12.19 4.00
CA THR A 224 0.72 11.52 3.11
C THR A 224 -0.51 12.38 2.92
N GLU A 225 -0.92 12.56 1.66
CA GLU A 225 -2.11 13.34 1.33
C GLU A 225 -3.35 12.43 1.14
N ALA A 226 -3.20 11.28 0.48
CA ALA A 226 -4.30 10.35 0.22
C ALA A 226 -4.92 9.84 1.53
N SER A 227 -4.08 9.36 2.46
CA SER A 227 -4.54 8.87 3.76
C SER A 227 -5.17 9.99 4.61
N ALA A 228 -4.65 11.23 4.52
CA ALA A 228 -5.27 12.38 5.18
C ALA A 228 -6.67 12.66 4.63
N MET A 229 -6.89 12.56 3.29
CA MET A 229 -8.22 12.70 2.69
C MET A 229 -9.16 11.57 3.15
N ALA A 230 -8.67 10.34 3.26
CA ALA A 230 -9.45 9.22 3.75
C ALA A 230 -9.93 9.44 5.20
N LEU A 231 -9.08 9.96 6.08
CA LEU A 231 -9.50 10.30 7.46
C LEU A 231 -10.51 11.44 7.50
N ARG A 232 -10.41 12.44 6.62
CA ARG A 232 -11.46 13.48 6.47
C ARG A 232 -12.81 12.87 6.06
N CYS A 233 -12.79 11.91 5.12
CA CYS A 233 -14.00 11.16 4.76
C CYS A 233 -14.58 10.41 5.97
N ALA A 234 -13.73 9.75 6.77
CA ALA A 234 -14.13 9.05 7.98
C ALA A 234 -14.72 9.99 9.06
N ARG A 235 -14.29 11.26 9.09
CA ARG A 235 -14.91 12.33 9.89
C ARG A 235 -16.24 12.85 9.34
N GLY A 236 -16.67 12.36 8.17
CA GLY A 236 -17.92 12.77 7.53
C GLY A 236 -17.80 13.99 6.63
N GLU A 237 -16.59 14.41 6.29
CA GLU A 237 -16.39 15.45 5.27
C GLU A 237 -16.79 14.94 3.89
N THR A 238 -17.42 15.83 3.10
CA THR A 238 -17.84 15.53 1.73
C THR A 238 -17.54 16.71 0.81
N GLY A 239 -17.53 16.45 -0.50
CA GLY A 239 -17.30 17.47 -1.51
C GLY A 239 -15.94 17.30 -2.21
N ARG A 240 -15.36 18.39 -2.69
CA ARG A 240 -14.09 18.34 -3.45
C ARG A 240 -12.95 18.91 -2.62
N ALA A 241 -11.83 18.23 -2.67
CA ALA A 241 -10.57 18.69 -2.09
C ALA A 241 -9.45 18.58 -3.16
N THR A 242 -8.36 19.30 -2.95
CA THR A 242 -7.18 19.21 -3.83
C THR A 242 -6.01 18.65 -3.06
N ILE A 243 -5.19 17.85 -3.74
CA ILE A 243 -3.94 17.27 -3.25
C ILE A 243 -2.81 17.53 -4.28
N ARG A 244 -1.57 17.20 -3.92
CA ARG A 244 -0.39 17.34 -4.79
C ARG A 244 -0.24 18.78 -5.33
N ASP A 245 -0.28 19.77 -4.41
CA ASP A 245 -0.21 21.21 -4.74
C ASP A 245 -1.29 21.64 -5.75
N GLY A 246 -2.50 21.14 -5.62
CA GLY A 246 -3.63 21.48 -6.49
C GLY A 246 -3.63 20.76 -7.85
N ARG A 247 -2.67 19.87 -8.10
CA ARG A 247 -2.58 19.14 -9.38
C ARG A 247 -3.62 18.03 -9.51
N ARG A 248 -4.19 17.55 -8.40
CA ARG A 248 -5.27 16.56 -8.39
C ARG A 248 -6.45 17.04 -7.56
N THR A 249 -7.65 16.70 -8.01
CA THR A 249 -8.88 16.90 -7.27
C THR A 249 -9.43 15.55 -6.86
N VAL A 250 -9.74 15.39 -5.59
CA VAL A 250 -10.39 14.22 -5.02
C VAL A 250 -11.82 14.55 -4.62
N VAL A 251 -12.70 13.56 -4.67
CA VAL A 251 -14.09 13.68 -4.23
C VAL A 251 -14.25 12.96 -2.90
N LEU A 252 -14.43 13.72 -1.84
CA LEU A 252 -14.65 13.19 -0.49
C LEU A 252 -16.05 12.62 -0.39
N THR A 253 -16.18 11.36 -0.03
CA THR A 253 -17.43 10.64 0.16
C THR A 253 -17.36 9.76 1.40
N PRO A 254 -18.52 9.32 1.95
CA PRO A 254 -18.48 8.34 3.06
C PRO A 254 -17.76 7.03 2.73
N LEU A 255 -17.64 6.63 1.45
CA LEU A 255 -16.88 5.44 1.04
C LEU A 255 -15.39 5.60 1.30
N GLY A 256 -14.84 6.79 1.11
CA GLY A 256 -13.44 7.08 1.39
C GLY A 256 -13.04 6.92 2.87
N GLY A 257 -14.02 6.87 3.78
CA GLY A 257 -13.78 6.61 5.21
C GLY A 257 -13.84 5.13 5.61
N LEU A 258 -14.06 4.22 4.65
CA LEU A 258 -14.24 2.81 4.92
C LEU A 258 -13.01 1.99 4.51
N LEU A 259 -12.70 0.99 5.32
CA LEU A 259 -11.82 -0.12 4.97
C LEU A 259 -12.66 -1.22 4.31
N ILE A 260 -12.35 -1.57 3.07
CA ILE A 260 -13.07 -2.58 2.27
C ILE A 260 -12.19 -3.81 2.18
N GLY A 261 -12.67 -4.93 2.74
CA GLY A 261 -11.95 -6.21 2.66
C GLY A 261 -12.37 -7.02 1.45
N LEU A 262 -11.40 -7.57 0.72
CA LEU A 262 -11.59 -8.34 -0.49
C LEU A 262 -10.73 -9.61 -0.46
N ASP A 263 -11.19 -10.64 -1.16
CA ASP A 263 -10.36 -11.81 -1.48
C ASP A 263 -9.39 -11.46 -2.61
N PRO A 264 -8.05 -11.52 -2.38
CA PRO A 264 -7.06 -11.10 -3.37
C PRO A 264 -7.08 -11.99 -4.62
N LEU A 265 -7.37 -13.28 -4.49
CA LEU A 265 -7.42 -14.20 -5.64
C LEU A 265 -8.65 -13.95 -6.50
N VAL A 266 -9.77 -13.55 -5.88
CA VAL A 266 -10.97 -13.15 -6.60
C VAL A 266 -10.76 -11.78 -7.27
N ALA A 267 -10.13 -10.83 -6.58
CA ALA A 267 -9.80 -9.52 -7.15
C ALA A 267 -8.94 -9.66 -8.42
N LEU A 268 -7.89 -10.49 -8.39
CA LEU A 268 -7.03 -10.78 -9.55
C LEU A 268 -7.81 -11.36 -10.74
N ARG A 269 -8.85 -12.18 -10.50
CA ARG A 269 -9.64 -12.79 -11.57
C ARG A 269 -10.78 -11.91 -12.09
N SER A 270 -11.13 -10.85 -11.39
CA SER A 270 -12.31 -10.03 -11.72
C SER A 270 -11.98 -8.58 -12.07
N ALA A 271 -11.40 -7.82 -11.13
CA ALA A 271 -11.21 -6.38 -11.28
C ALA A 271 -9.74 -5.97 -11.49
N ALA A 272 -8.80 -6.49 -10.71
CA ALA A 272 -7.40 -6.04 -10.66
C ALA A 272 -6.60 -6.46 -11.92
N ARG A 273 -6.93 -5.87 -13.09
CA ARG A 273 -6.37 -6.26 -14.39
C ARG A 273 -4.89 -5.93 -14.50
N CYS A 274 -4.46 -4.77 -13.99
CA CYS A 274 -3.05 -4.42 -13.98
C CYS A 274 -2.22 -5.46 -13.22
N ALA A 275 -2.70 -5.91 -12.06
CA ALA A 275 -2.04 -6.94 -11.27
C ALA A 275 -2.04 -8.31 -11.96
N ALA A 276 -3.15 -8.68 -12.62
CA ALA A 276 -3.24 -9.92 -13.37
C ALA A 276 -2.26 -9.98 -14.56
N LEU A 277 -1.98 -8.85 -15.22
CA LEU A 277 -1.03 -8.77 -16.34
C LEU A 277 0.42 -9.06 -15.89
N VAL A 278 0.82 -8.67 -14.68
CA VAL A 278 2.21 -8.72 -14.21
C VAL A 278 2.53 -9.95 -13.35
N GLY A 279 1.60 -10.91 -13.26
CA GLY A 279 1.72 -12.07 -12.37
C GLY A 279 3.00 -12.89 -12.55
N ASP A 280 3.49 -13.02 -13.76
CA ASP A 280 4.67 -13.80 -14.12
C ASP A 280 5.95 -12.94 -14.26
N ALA A 281 5.90 -11.66 -13.92
CA ALA A 281 7.06 -10.77 -14.07
C ALA A 281 8.16 -11.15 -13.06
N GLY A 282 9.38 -11.33 -13.57
CA GLY A 282 10.56 -11.67 -12.76
C GLY A 282 11.22 -10.46 -12.09
N SER A 283 10.71 -9.24 -12.34
CA SER A 283 11.21 -8.00 -11.73
C SER A 283 10.19 -6.87 -11.87
N LEU A 284 10.37 -5.80 -11.09
CA LEU A 284 9.59 -4.58 -11.21
C LEU A 284 9.73 -3.94 -12.60
N GLN A 285 10.94 -3.96 -13.17
CA GLN A 285 11.21 -3.40 -14.51
C GLN A 285 10.49 -4.19 -15.61
N GLU A 286 10.43 -5.52 -15.48
CA GLU A 286 9.66 -6.36 -16.41
C GLU A 286 8.16 -6.11 -16.26
N ALA A 287 7.65 -6.02 -15.04
CA ALA A 287 6.26 -5.64 -14.78
C ALA A 287 5.92 -4.27 -15.40
N ASN A 288 6.80 -3.28 -15.24
CA ASN A 288 6.65 -1.97 -15.87
C ASN A 288 6.61 -2.07 -17.40
N ALA A 289 7.49 -2.88 -17.99
CA ALA A 289 7.51 -3.09 -19.45
C ALA A 289 6.19 -3.73 -19.94
N ILE A 290 5.68 -4.73 -19.22
CA ILE A 290 4.40 -5.37 -19.53
C ILE A 290 3.25 -4.35 -19.51
N LEU A 291 3.14 -3.53 -18.46
CA LEU A 291 2.09 -2.51 -18.38
C LEU A 291 2.21 -1.48 -19.51
N ARG A 292 3.43 -1.03 -19.83
CA ARG A 292 3.68 -0.12 -20.95
C ARG A 292 3.28 -0.70 -22.31
N ASP A 293 3.52 -1.98 -22.54
CA ASP A 293 3.12 -2.67 -23.78
C ASP A 293 1.59 -2.74 -23.92
N HIS A 294 0.86 -2.65 -22.79
CA HIS A 294 -0.60 -2.49 -22.76
C HIS A 294 -1.07 -1.02 -22.78
N GLY A 295 -0.16 -0.07 -22.96
CA GLY A 295 -0.48 1.36 -23.02
C GLY A 295 -0.68 2.00 -21.65
N ILE A 296 -0.36 1.30 -20.56
CA ILE A 296 -0.51 1.76 -19.17
C ILE A 296 0.78 2.42 -18.72
N ARG A 297 0.71 3.70 -18.41
CA ARG A 297 1.84 4.46 -17.87
C ARG A 297 1.87 4.33 -16.34
N THR A 298 3.08 4.19 -15.79
CA THR A 298 3.27 3.91 -14.36
C THR A 298 4.01 5.04 -13.65
N GLU A 299 4.01 5.00 -12.33
CA GLU A 299 4.80 5.89 -11.47
C GLU A 299 6.29 5.85 -11.78
N LEU A 300 6.83 4.67 -12.08
CA LEU A 300 8.25 4.53 -12.45
C LEU A 300 8.58 5.31 -13.73
N ASP A 301 7.68 5.33 -14.71
CA ASP A 301 7.83 6.11 -15.94
C ASP A 301 7.76 7.61 -15.65
N TYR A 302 6.89 8.03 -14.72
CA TYR A 302 6.79 9.45 -14.32
C TYR A 302 8.03 9.90 -13.57
N GLU A 303 8.51 9.10 -12.64
CA GLU A 303 9.71 9.41 -11.85
C GLU A 303 10.96 9.45 -12.74
N ALA A 304 11.13 8.47 -13.64
CA ALA A 304 12.25 8.41 -14.58
C ALA A 304 12.27 9.57 -15.60
N ALA A 305 11.11 10.17 -15.87
CA ALA A 305 11.00 11.33 -16.77
C ALA A 305 11.34 12.68 -16.08
N GLN A 306 11.50 12.71 -14.76
CA GLN A 306 11.90 13.92 -14.04
C GLN A 306 13.38 14.22 -14.24
N PRO A 307 13.78 15.50 -14.29
CA PRO A 307 15.20 15.84 -14.31
C PRO A 307 15.88 15.37 -13.02
N PRO A 308 17.13 14.92 -13.09
CA PRO A 308 17.86 14.52 -11.88
C PRO A 308 17.90 15.70 -10.89
N PRO A 309 17.88 15.40 -9.58
CA PRO A 309 17.95 16.44 -8.56
C PRO A 309 19.22 17.29 -8.77
N SER A 310 19.08 18.60 -8.62
CA SER A 310 20.24 19.49 -8.65
C SER A 310 21.22 19.06 -7.54
N PRO A 311 22.53 19.04 -7.80
CA PRO A 311 23.50 18.74 -6.75
C PRO A 311 23.29 19.72 -5.58
N PRO A 312 23.44 19.27 -4.32
CA PRO A 312 23.30 20.15 -3.17
C PRO A 312 24.26 21.32 -3.35
N ASP A 313 23.74 22.54 -3.16
CA ASP A 313 24.56 23.74 -3.15
C ASP A 313 25.68 23.53 -2.11
N GLU A 314 26.92 23.43 -2.56
CA GLU A 314 28.11 23.47 -1.68
C GLU A 314 28.17 24.86 -1.01
N ARG A 315 27.53 24.99 0.14
CA ARG A 315 27.69 26.17 1.00
C ARG A 315 28.43 25.79 2.28
#